data_5182ae921715d6398c7e99297c21dc1c
#
_entry.id   5182ae921715d6398c7e99297c21dc1c
#
_cell.length_a   1.000
_cell.length_b   1.000
_cell.length_c   1.000
_cell.angle_alpha   90.00
_cell.angle_beta   90.00
_cell.angle_gamma   90.00
#
_symmetry.space_group_name_H-M   'P 1'
#
loop_
_entity.id
_entity.type
_entity.pdbx_description
1 polymer ?
#
loop_
_entity_poly.entity_id
_entity_poly.type
_entity_poly.pdbx_seq_one_letter_code
_entity_poly.pdbx_strand_id
1 'polypeptide(L)'
;MPRDRKRLVRALEVYFATGQPLTAHFAATASRIADCEVVAVGLRLPASLTAERVARRVEQQFARGIVDEVRGLLAMGVPRGVRSFGGLVYRQVIEMLAGVRDERATRALIVQENRRYARRQLIWFRKEPNLIWFEGPGERPETVQRVRDTLAARGLCTRGDAP
;
A
#
# COMPACT_ATOMS: atom_id res chain seq x y z
N MET A 1 14.22 15.48 -3.85
CA MET A 1 13.39 16.48 -4.58
C MET A 1 13.17 17.67 -3.66
N PRO A 2 13.57 18.89 -4.03
CA PRO A 2 13.46 20.07 -3.15
C PRO A 2 12.01 20.48 -2.81
N ARG A 3 11.02 19.86 -3.42
CA ARG A 3 9.59 20.13 -3.17
C ARG A 3 8.91 19.17 -2.16
N ASP A 4 9.63 18.18 -1.63
CA ASP A 4 9.07 17.28 -0.61
C ASP A 4 9.29 17.87 0.79
N ARG A 5 8.34 18.71 1.21
CA ARG A 5 8.39 19.39 2.51
C ARG A 5 8.57 18.43 3.68
N LYS A 6 7.94 17.26 3.66
CA LYS A 6 8.03 16.30 4.77
C LYS A 6 9.44 15.74 4.91
N ARG A 7 10.08 15.39 3.78
CA ARG A 7 11.47 14.91 3.78
C ARG A 7 12.45 15.99 4.16
N LEU A 8 12.24 17.23 3.71
CA LEU A 8 13.06 18.37 4.11
C LEU A 8 12.96 18.64 5.60
N VAL A 9 11.75 18.71 6.16
CA VAL A 9 11.54 18.89 7.61
C VAL A 9 12.24 17.76 8.37
N ARG A 10 12.07 16.50 7.97
CA ARG A 10 12.72 15.37 8.63
C ARG A 10 14.25 15.44 8.59
N ALA A 11 14.82 15.85 7.46
CA ALA A 11 16.27 16.01 7.35
C ALA A 11 16.81 17.12 8.27
N LEU A 12 16.08 18.23 8.38
CA LEU A 12 16.41 19.32 9.30
C LEU A 12 16.26 18.91 10.76
N GLU A 13 15.16 18.22 11.12
CA GLU A 13 14.97 17.70 12.48
C GLU A 13 16.15 16.83 12.93
N VAL A 14 16.59 15.91 12.04
CA VAL A 14 17.74 15.03 12.35
C VAL A 14 19.01 15.87 12.50
N TYR A 15 19.25 16.81 11.59
CA TYR A 15 20.43 17.67 11.67
C TYR A 15 20.47 18.49 12.95
N PHE A 16 19.38 19.14 13.34
CA PHE A 16 19.33 19.94 14.58
C PHE A 16 19.43 19.08 15.84
N ALA A 17 18.95 17.83 15.80
CA ALA A 17 19.04 16.93 16.95
C ALA A 17 20.42 16.27 17.12
N THR A 18 21.17 16.08 16.02
CA THR A 18 22.40 15.26 16.04
C THR A 18 23.66 15.99 15.58
N GLY A 19 23.53 17.16 14.98
CA GLY A 19 24.65 17.88 14.33
C GLY A 19 25.13 17.26 13.02
N GLN A 20 24.52 16.15 12.58
CA GLN A 20 24.92 15.42 11.38
C GLN A 20 23.79 15.35 10.33
N PRO A 21 24.12 15.42 9.03
CA PRO A 21 23.12 15.29 7.99
C PRO A 21 22.54 13.87 7.96
N LEU A 22 21.26 13.75 7.57
CA LEU A 22 20.55 12.46 7.47
C LEU A 22 21.27 11.44 6.60
N THR A 23 21.98 11.89 5.55
CA THR A 23 22.81 11.04 4.68
C THR A 23 23.98 10.37 5.42
N ALA A 24 24.58 11.05 6.39
CA ALA A 24 25.66 10.46 7.21
C ALA A 24 25.11 9.32 8.09
N HIS A 25 23.91 9.50 8.66
CA HIS A 25 23.26 8.42 9.42
C HIS A 25 22.93 7.22 8.55
N PHE A 26 22.46 7.41 7.31
CA PHE A 26 22.23 6.30 6.38
C PHE A 26 23.52 5.56 6.01
N ALA A 27 24.62 6.29 5.79
CA ALA A 27 25.90 5.67 5.48
C ALA A 27 26.49 4.88 6.67
N ALA A 28 26.23 5.34 7.90
CA ALA A 28 26.68 4.66 9.12
C ALA A 28 25.78 3.48 9.54
N THR A 29 24.58 3.35 8.96
CA THR A 29 23.63 2.29 9.33
C THR A 29 23.88 1.04 8.50
N ALA A 30 24.39 -0.01 9.13
CA ALA A 30 24.48 -1.32 8.52
C ALA A 30 23.07 -1.91 8.29
N SER A 31 22.86 -2.50 7.12
CA SER A 31 21.62 -3.23 6.85
C SER A 31 21.55 -4.48 7.74
N ARG A 32 20.44 -4.68 8.44
CA ARG A 32 20.21 -5.92 9.22
C ARG A 32 20.07 -7.17 8.36
N ILE A 33 19.90 -6.98 7.06
CA ILE A 33 19.75 -8.05 6.07
C ILE A 33 20.94 -8.08 5.08
N ALA A 34 22.09 -7.48 5.45
CA ALA A 34 23.26 -7.44 4.56
C ALA A 34 23.74 -8.85 4.18
N ASP A 35 23.61 -9.81 5.12
CA ASP A 35 24.02 -11.19 4.94
C ASP A 35 22.87 -12.10 4.47
N CYS A 36 21.73 -11.53 4.09
CA CYS A 36 20.59 -12.28 3.61
C CYS A 36 20.47 -12.19 2.09
N GLU A 37 20.21 -13.32 1.45
CA GLU A 37 19.73 -13.30 0.07
C GLU A 37 18.26 -12.87 0.06
N VAL A 38 17.94 -11.75 -0.60
CA VAL A 38 16.59 -11.22 -0.69
C VAL A 38 16.00 -11.52 -2.06
N VAL A 39 14.97 -12.34 -2.11
CA VAL A 39 14.18 -12.59 -3.32
C VAL A 39 12.88 -11.81 -3.23
N ALA A 40 12.73 -10.83 -4.09
CA ALA A 40 11.52 -10.03 -4.18
C ALA A 40 10.61 -10.52 -5.31
N VAL A 41 9.35 -10.78 -4.97
CA VAL A 41 8.33 -11.27 -5.90
C VAL A 41 7.24 -10.21 -6.07
N GLY A 42 6.91 -9.88 -7.30
CA GLY A 42 5.82 -8.98 -7.66
C GLY A 42 4.71 -9.70 -8.41
N LEU A 43 3.47 -9.48 -7.98
CA LEU A 43 2.29 -9.94 -8.70
C LEU A 43 1.68 -8.78 -9.47
N ARG A 44 1.35 -9.00 -10.74
CA ARG A 44 0.66 -7.98 -11.54
C ARG A 44 -0.53 -8.54 -12.28
N LEU A 45 -1.53 -7.68 -12.43
CA LEU A 45 -2.75 -7.96 -13.17
C LEU A 45 -2.89 -7.01 -14.36
N PRO A 46 -3.60 -7.40 -15.42
CA PRO A 46 -4.07 -6.48 -16.44
C PRO A 46 -4.81 -5.29 -15.82
N ALA A 47 -4.65 -4.11 -16.42
CA ALA A 47 -5.25 -2.88 -15.88
C ALA A 47 -6.80 -2.96 -15.79
N SER A 48 -7.43 -3.64 -16.76
CA SER A 48 -8.89 -3.89 -16.76
C SER A 48 -9.31 -4.70 -15.54
N LEU A 49 -8.64 -5.82 -15.28
CA LEU A 49 -8.94 -6.69 -14.14
C LEU A 49 -8.66 -6.00 -12.80
N THR A 50 -7.59 -5.21 -12.73
CA THR A 50 -7.32 -4.38 -11.54
C THR A 50 -8.45 -3.37 -11.31
N ALA A 51 -8.94 -2.71 -12.37
CA ALA A 51 -10.02 -1.75 -12.28
C ALA A 51 -11.35 -2.39 -11.82
N GLU A 52 -11.68 -3.56 -12.34
CA GLU A 52 -12.84 -4.34 -11.93
C GLU A 52 -12.77 -4.76 -10.45
N ARG A 53 -11.62 -5.29 -10.02
CA ARG A 53 -11.40 -5.70 -8.62
C ARG A 53 -11.49 -4.52 -7.66
N VAL A 54 -10.97 -3.36 -8.04
CA VAL A 54 -11.08 -2.13 -7.25
C VAL A 54 -12.55 -1.71 -7.11
N ALA A 55 -13.32 -1.70 -8.20
CA ALA A 55 -14.73 -1.34 -8.16
C ALA A 55 -15.52 -2.31 -7.25
N ARG A 56 -15.36 -3.62 -7.46
CA ARG A 56 -15.99 -4.66 -6.64
C ARG A 56 -15.63 -4.52 -5.14
N ARG A 57 -14.36 -4.23 -4.82
CA ARG A 57 -13.92 -4.04 -3.45
C ARG A 57 -14.61 -2.84 -2.79
N VAL A 58 -14.79 -1.73 -3.51
CA VAL A 58 -15.50 -0.56 -3.00
C VAL A 58 -16.96 -0.90 -2.69
N GLU A 59 -17.65 -1.59 -3.60
CA GLU A 59 -19.02 -2.04 -3.35
C GLU A 59 -19.12 -2.96 -2.12
N GLN A 60 -18.18 -3.88 -1.98
CA GLN A 60 -18.12 -4.74 -0.80
C GLN A 60 -17.87 -3.98 0.51
N GLN A 61 -17.03 -2.92 0.49
CA GLN A 61 -16.79 -2.10 1.68
C GLN A 61 -18.07 -1.38 2.13
N PHE A 62 -18.82 -0.83 1.19
CA PHE A 62 -20.11 -0.21 1.51
C PHE A 62 -21.15 -1.22 1.99
N ALA A 63 -21.25 -2.36 1.33
CA ALA A 63 -22.15 -3.44 1.74
C ALA A 63 -21.83 -4.02 3.14
N ARG A 64 -20.55 -3.97 3.54
CA ARG A 64 -20.08 -4.40 4.87
C ARG A 64 -20.24 -3.34 5.96
N GLY A 65 -20.79 -2.17 5.64
CA GLY A 65 -21.12 -1.15 6.62
C GLY A 65 -19.99 -0.16 6.93
N ILE A 66 -19.10 0.14 5.99
CA ILE A 66 -18.04 1.15 6.19
C ILE A 66 -18.58 2.51 6.65
N VAL A 67 -19.80 2.87 6.22
CA VAL A 67 -20.45 4.14 6.61
C VAL A 67 -20.80 4.12 8.09
N ASP A 68 -21.35 3.01 8.58
CA ASP A 68 -21.75 2.84 9.99
C ASP A 68 -20.51 2.71 10.88
N GLU A 69 -19.45 2.05 10.41
CA GLU A 69 -18.17 2.00 11.09
C GLU A 69 -17.61 3.42 11.32
N VAL A 70 -17.55 4.23 10.28
CA VAL A 70 -17.05 5.62 10.37
C VAL A 70 -17.95 6.45 11.29
N ARG A 71 -19.28 6.31 11.19
CA ARG A 71 -20.24 7.01 12.06
C ARG A 71 -20.03 6.64 13.52
N GLY A 72 -19.84 5.34 13.81
CA GLY A 72 -19.56 4.83 15.15
C GLY A 72 -18.25 5.40 15.73
N LEU A 73 -17.18 5.43 14.94
CA LEU A 73 -15.89 6.01 15.38
C LEU A 73 -16.03 7.51 15.69
N LEU A 74 -16.76 8.26 14.88
CA LEU A 74 -17.00 9.68 15.12
C LEU A 74 -17.87 9.90 16.36
N ALA A 75 -18.87 9.04 16.60
CA ALA A 75 -19.72 9.08 17.79
C ALA A 75 -18.94 8.75 19.10
N MET A 76 -17.90 7.94 19.01
CA MET A 76 -16.97 7.69 20.13
C MET A 76 -15.99 8.86 20.38
N GLY A 77 -16.12 9.98 19.66
CA GLY A 77 -15.29 11.15 19.84
C GLY A 77 -13.95 11.11 19.11
N VAL A 78 -13.72 10.16 18.19
CA VAL A 78 -12.48 10.15 17.38
C VAL A 78 -12.43 11.39 16.49
N PRO A 79 -11.40 12.25 16.62
CA PRO A 79 -11.33 13.49 15.85
C PRO A 79 -11.23 13.23 14.34
N ARG A 80 -11.95 14.01 13.53
CA ARG A 80 -11.93 13.86 12.05
C ARG A 80 -10.55 14.02 11.42
N GLY A 81 -9.64 14.72 12.09
CA GLY A 81 -8.27 15.02 11.62
C GLY A 81 -7.22 13.98 12.00
N VAL A 82 -7.57 12.86 12.64
CA VAL A 82 -6.59 11.83 12.98
C VAL A 82 -5.94 11.25 11.73
N ARG A 83 -4.66 10.92 11.82
CA ARG A 83 -3.87 10.46 10.67
C ARG A 83 -4.46 9.20 10.01
N SER A 84 -5.04 8.29 10.79
CA SER A 84 -5.69 7.07 10.29
C SER A 84 -6.88 7.36 9.37
N PHE A 85 -7.61 8.46 9.58
CA PHE A 85 -8.69 8.89 8.70
C PHE A 85 -8.22 9.53 7.38
N GLY A 86 -6.92 9.81 7.24
CA GLY A 86 -6.33 10.30 5.98
C GLY A 86 -6.27 9.27 4.85
N GLY A 87 -6.68 8.03 5.09
CA GLY A 87 -6.76 6.97 4.08
C GLY A 87 -7.82 7.22 3.01
N LEU A 88 -7.68 6.50 1.89
CA LEU A 88 -8.49 6.74 0.67
C LEU A 88 -10.01 6.50 0.85
N VAL A 89 -10.44 5.75 1.86
CA VAL A 89 -11.88 5.43 2.05
C VAL A 89 -12.47 6.25 3.17
N TYR A 90 -11.84 6.24 4.34
CA TYR A 90 -12.35 6.92 5.53
C TYR A 90 -12.58 8.41 5.30
N ARG A 91 -11.61 9.10 4.70
CA ARG A 91 -11.72 10.52 4.39
C ARG A 91 -12.95 10.82 3.54
N GLN A 92 -13.17 10.08 2.45
CA GLN A 92 -14.29 10.29 1.56
C GLN A 92 -15.64 9.99 2.23
N VAL A 93 -15.70 8.97 3.09
CA VAL A 93 -16.91 8.67 3.88
C VAL A 93 -17.19 9.78 4.90
N ILE A 94 -16.15 10.31 5.58
CA ILE A 94 -16.31 11.46 6.50
C ILE A 94 -16.84 12.69 5.75
N GLU A 95 -16.31 12.98 4.56
CA GLU A 95 -16.77 14.09 3.71
C GLU A 95 -18.22 13.89 3.23
N MET A 96 -18.61 12.64 2.92
CA MET A 96 -19.99 12.28 2.60
C MET A 96 -20.92 12.51 3.80
N LEU A 97 -20.55 12.05 4.98
CA LEU A 97 -21.32 12.26 6.22
C LEU A 97 -21.41 13.74 6.61
N ALA A 98 -20.49 14.56 6.16
CA ALA A 98 -20.52 16.02 6.31
C ALA A 98 -21.33 16.73 5.19
N GLY A 99 -21.98 15.99 4.28
CA GLY A 99 -22.80 16.55 3.21
C GLY A 99 -22.00 17.14 2.03
N VAL A 100 -20.68 16.90 1.94
CA VAL A 100 -19.85 17.42 0.83
C VAL A 100 -20.25 16.80 -0.51
N ARG A 101 -20.70 15.54 -0.50
CA ARG A 101 -21.18 14.79 -1.67
C ARG A 101 -22.11 13.66 -1.27
N ASP A 102 -22.90 13.17 -2.20
CA ASP A 102 -23.76 12.01 -2.00
C ASP A 102 -22.95 10.68 -2.01
N GLU A 103 -23.61 9.57 -1.67
CA GLU A 103 -22.99 8.25 -1.62
C GLU A 103 -22.52 7.79 -3.01
N ARG A 104 -23.30 8.03 -4.07
CA ARG A 104 -22.95 7.64 -5.45
C ARG A 104 -21.65 8.32 -5.90
N ALA A 105 -21.55 9.63 -5.71
CA ALA A 105 -20.36 10.41 -6.03
C ALA A 105 -19.16 10.00 -5.16
N THR A 106 -19.40 9.64 -3.90
CA THR A 106 -18.36 9.17 -2.98
C THR A 106 -17.79 7.82 -3.44
N ARG A 107 -18.63 6.84 -3.78
CA ARG A 107 -18.20 5.54 -4.33
C ARG A 107 -17.37 5.73 -5.60
N ALA A 108 -17.84 6.55 -6.53
CA ALA A 108 -17.14 6.83 -7.78
C ALA A 108 -15.75 7.45 -7.53
N LEU A 109 -15.65 8.40 -6.60
CA LEU A 109 -14.39 9.04 -6.22
C LEU A 109 -13.43 8.03 -5.59
N ILE A 110 -13.90 7.19 -4.67
CA ILE A 110 -13.08 6.14 -4.03
C ILE A 110 -12.53 5.18 -5.09
N VAL A 111 -13.35 4.72 -6.03
CA VAL A 111 -12.90 3.87 -7.14
C VAL A 111 -11.81 4.57 -7.95
N GLN A 112 -12.02 5.82 -8.34
CA GLN A 112 -11.07 6.59 -9.13
C GLN A 112 -9.72 6.75 -8.39
N GLU A 113 -9.74 7.13 -7.11
CA GLU A 113 -8.53 7.34 -6.32
C GLU A 113 -7.77 6.03 -6.07
N ASN A 114 -8.47 4.93 -5.80
CA ASN A 114 -7.83 3.62 -5.66
C ASN A 114 -7.19 3.11 -6.97
N ARG A 115 -7.81 3.35 -8.13
CA ARG A 115 -7.22 3.05 -9.44
C ARG A 115 -5.94 3.87 -9.68
N ARG A 116 -5.95 5.15 -9.35
CA ARG A 116 -4.76 6.02 -9.41
C ARG A 116 -3.66 5.52 -8.47
N TYR A 117 -4.04 5.09 -7.27
CA TYR A 117 -3.10 4.55 -6.29
C TYR A 117 -2.44 3.26 -6.79
N ALA A 118 -3.22 2.29 -7.28
CA ALA A 118 -2.71 1.05 -7.85
C ALA A 118 -1.76 1.31 -9.04
N ARG A 119 -2.08 2.26 -9.92
CA ARG A 119 -1.19 2.66 -11.00
C ARG A 119 0.14 3.24 -10.49
N ARG A 120 0.10 4.09 -9.45
CA ARG A 120 1.34 4.64 -8.85
C ARG A 120 2.19 3.55 -8.22
N GLN A 121 1.58 2.58 -7.53
CA GLN A 121 2.30 1.43 -6.98
C GLN A 121 3.04 0.66 -8.09
N LEU A 122 2.35 0.34 -9.19
CA LEU A 122 2.96 -0.37 -10.31
C LEU A 122 4.13 0.41 -10.94
N ILE A 123 4.00 1.73 -11.11
CA ILE A 123 5.08 2.60 -11.62
C ILE A 123 6.27 2.58 -10.67
N TRP A 124 6.03 2.57 -9.36
CA TRP A 124 7.08 2.54 -8.35
C TRP A 124 7.81 1.19 -8.35
N PHE A 125 7.06 0.08 -8.27
CA PHE A 125 7.63 -1.26 -8.25
C PHE A 125 8.36 -1.66 -9.55
N ARG A 126 7.98 -1.10 -10.70
CA ARG A 126 8.72 -1.32 -11.96
C ARG A 126 10.18 -0.81 -11.93
N LYS A 127 10.51 0.04 -10.98
CA LYS A 127 11.87 0.58 -10.81
C LYS A 127 12.74 -0.29 -9.89
N GLU A 128 12.15 -1.27 -9.24
CA GLU A 128 12.89 -2.20 -8.38
C GLU A 128 13.62 -3.23 -9.25
N PRO A 129 14.97 -3.22 -9.28
CA PRO A 129 15.75 -4.01 -10.24
C PRO A 129 15.67 -5.51 -9.98
N ASN A 130 15.42 -5.92 -8.73
CA ASN A 130 15.48 -7.33 -8.31
C ASN A 130 14.08 -7.97 -8.17
N LEU A 131 13.04 -7.36 -8.74
CA LEU A 131 11.68 -7.85 -8.62
C LEU A 131 11.35 -8.87 -9.71
N ILE A 132 11.03 -10.10 -9.30
CA ILE A 132 10.57 -11.15 -10.20
C ILE A 132 9.06 -11.02 -10.37
N TRP A 133 8.61 -10.72 -11.60
CA TRP A 133 7.20 -10.51 -11.88
C TRP A 133 6.47 -11.78 -12.27
N PHE A 134 5.31 -12.00 -11.66
CA PHE A 134 4.34 -13.04 -12.02
C PHE A 134 3.02 -12.42 -12.46
N GLU A 135 2.51 -12.89 -13.60
CA GLU A 135 1.18 -12.51 -14.06
C GLU A 135 0.13 -13.37 -13.38
N GLY A 136 -0.89 -12.73 -12.86
CA GLY A 136 -2.05 -13.38 -12.26
C GLY A 136 -2.32 -12.96 -10.83
N PRO A 137 -3.54 -13.24 -10.35
CA PRO A 137 -3.93 -13.00 -8.97
C PRO A 137 -3.26 -13.99 -8.03
N GLY A 138 -2.82 -13.51 -6.86
CA GLY A 138 -2.08 -14.32 -5.89
C GLY A 138 -2.90 -15.43 -5.23
N GLU A 139 -4.22 -15.36 -5.31
CA GLU A 139 -5.13 -16.39 -4.79
C GLU A 139 -5.30 -17.59 -5.74
N ARG A 140 -4.79 -17.53 -6.98
CA ARG A 140 -4.87 -18.67 -7.90
C ARG A 140 -3.80 -19.70 -7.59
N PRO A 141 -4.17 -21.01 -7.49
CA PRO A 141 -3.23 -22.09 -7.24
C PRO A 141 -2.05 -22.10 -8.23
N GLU A 142 -2.31 -21.82 -9.51
CA GLU A 142 -1.28 -21.79 -10.55
C GLU A 142 -0.24 -20.66 -10.31
N THR A 143 -0.71 -19.50 -9.81
CA THR A 143 0.19 -18.40 -9.48
C THR A 143 1.05 -18.75 -8.27
N VAL A 144 0.44 -19.33 -7.24
CA VAL A 144 1.13 -19.81 -6.03
C VAL A 144 2.18 -20.86 -6.39
N GLN A 145 1.81 -21.85 -7.23
CA GLN A 145 2.74 -22.91 -7.65
C GLN A 145 3.95 -22.35 -8.41
N ARG A 146 3.72 -21.47 -9.38
CA ARG A 146 4.81 -20.82 -10.13
C ARG A 146 5.77 -20.04 -9.24
N VAL A 147 5.27 -19.37 -8.20
CA VAL A 147 6.11 -18.68 -7.22
C VAL A 147 6.90 -19.69 -6.41
N ARG A 148 6.27 -20.76 -5.91
CA ARG A 148 6.94 -21.84 -5.17
C ARG A 148 8.06 -22.48 -5.98
N ASP A 149 7.79 -22.85 -7.23
CA ASP A 149 8.77 -23.46 -8.12
C ASP A 149 9.99 -22.54 -8.34
N THR A 150 9.72 -21.23 -8.48
CA THR A 150 10.80 -20.24 -8.64
C THR A 150 11.66 -20.10 -7.37
N LEU A 151 11.04 -20.15 -6.20
CA LEU A 151 11.77 -20.11 -4.91
C LEU A 151 12.54 -21.41 -4.67
N ALA A 152 11.95 -22.57 -4.96
CA ALA A 152 12.61 -23.87 -4.85
C ALA A 152 13.83 -23.97 -5.77
N ALA A 153 13.72 -23.50 -7.02
CA ALA A 153 14.85 -23.46 -7.97
C ALA A 153 16.02 -22.58 -7.50
N ARG A 154 15.80 -21.71 -6.50
CA ARG A 154 16.83 -20.88 -5.85
C ARG A 154 17.29 -21.43 -4.49
N GLY A 155 16.92 -22.67 -4.16
CA GLY A 155 17.28 -23.30 -2.89
C GLY A 155 16.54 -22.76 -1.66
N LEU A 156 15.48 -21.97 -1.87
CA LEU A 156 14.64 -21.43 -0.80
C LEU A 156 13.51 -22.43 -0.52
N CYS A 157 13.67 -23.25 0.53
CA CYS A 157 12.61 -24.14 1.02
C CYS A 157 11.51 -23.32 1.66
N THR A 158 10.26 -23.50 1.23
CA THR A 158 9.09 -23.05 1.98
C THR A 158 8.93 -23.94 3.22
N ARG A 159 8.82 -23.33 4.42
CA ARG A 159 8.44 -24.08 5.65
C ARG A 159 7.04 -24.67 5.45
N GLY A 160 6.94 -25.88 4.98
CA GLY A 160 5.67 -26.56 4.68
C GLY A 160 5.86 -27.91 4.02
N ASP A 161 7.03 -28.16 3.47
CA ASP A 161 7.34 -29.42 2.79
C ASP A 161 8.44 -30.22 3.54
N ALA A 162 8.46 -30.14 4.88
CA ALA A 162 9.16 -31.13 5.67
C ALA A 162 8.24 -32.36 5.81
N PRO A 163 8.74 -33.59 5.51
CA PRO A 163 7.99 -34.82 5.61
C PRO A 163 7.48 -35.10 7.02
#